data_86d3498aa354c426c0c35c7e78c9cef6
#
_entry.id   86d3498aa354c426c0c35c7e78c9cef6
#
_cell.length_a   1.000
_cell.length_b   1.000
_cell.length_c   1.000
_cell.angle_alpha   90.00
_cell.angle_beta   90.00
_cell.angle_gamma   90.00
#
_symmetry.space_group_name_H-M   'P 1'
#
loop_
_entity.id
_entity.type
_entity.pdbx_description
1 polymer ?
#
loop_
_entity_poly.entity_id
_entity_poly.type
_entity_poly.pdbx_seq_one_letter_code
_entity_poly.pdbx_strand_id
1 'polypeptide(L)'
;MTATTPQDASRTSRRPAEGDHCTLAGRAFHLIGIGGAGMSVVAQLLAARGAQVSGSDAHGGPAFDHLADLGITTHLGHDAANVPERSTVVVSTAIKETNPELAEARRRGQDVIHRSQALALAAQGLDFVAVAGAHGKTTTSGMLAEALTEAGADPSFAIGGVVRALGTGAHLGSGPALVAEADESVTALVTTTREK
;
A
#
# COMPACT_ATOMS: atom_id res chain seq x y z
N MET A 1 17.81 51.03 -32.10
CA MET A 1 17.39 50.83 -30.71
C MET A 1 16.12 49.97 -30.75
N THR A 2 16.27 48.70 -30.68
CA THR A 2 15.17 47.71 -30.70
C THR A 2 15.08 47.06 -29.31
N ALA A 3 14.00 47.35 -28.62
CA ALA A 3 13.73 46.83 -27.28
C ALA A 3 13.23 45.38 -27.39
N THR A 4 13.94 44.47 -26.75
CA THR A 4 13.55 43.07 -26.61
C THR A 4 12.66 42.93 -25.38
N THR A 5 11.43 42.52 -25.60
CA THR A 5 10.44 42.17 -24.55
C THR A 5 10.81 40.83 -23.92
N PRO A 6 10.81 40.69 -22.59
CA PRO A 6 10.96 39.39 -21.94
C PRO A 6 9.68 38.56 -22.11
N GLN A 7 9.80 37.35 -22.65
CA GLN A 7 8.72 36.35 -22.68
C GLN A 7 8.42 35.88 -21.26
N ASP A 8 7.20 36.09 -20.88
CA ASP A 8 6.56 35.59 -19.65
C ASP A 8 6.46 34.06 -19.72
N ALA A 9 7.25 33.40 -18.88
CA ALA A 9 7.22 31.94 -18.68
C ALA A 9 6.23 31.61 -17.59
N SER A 10 4.96 31.83 -17.78
CA SER A 10 3.92 31.28 -16.92
C SER A 10 3.72 29.78 -17.21
N ARG A 11 4.61 28.94 -16.67
CA ARG A 11 4.34 27.51 -16.51
C ARG A 11 3.31 27.36 -15.39
N THR A 12 2.05 27.50 -15.73
CA THR A 12 0.95 27.05 -14.91
C THR A 12 1.05 25.52 -14.78
N SER A 13 1.67 25.04 -13.71
CA SER A 13 1.52 23.65 -13.30
C SER A 13 0.03 23.42 -13.00
N ARG A 14 -0.66 22.76 -13.91
CA ARG A 14 -2.01 22.25 -13.63
C ARG A 14 -1.89 21.33 -12.41
N ARG A 15 -2.42 21.76 -11.25
CA ARG A 15 -2.73 20.88 -10.14
C ARG A 15 -3.66 19.79 -10.70
N PRO A 16 -3.39 18.50 -10.44
CA PRO A 16 -4.36 17.46 -10.73
C PRO A 16 -5.67 17.82 -9.99
N ALA A 17 -6.79 17.61 -10.64
CA ALA A 17 -8.10 17.81 -10.02
C ALA A 17 -8.22 16.91 -8.77
N GLU A 18 -8.78 17.45 -7.70
CA GLU A 18 -9.12 16.74 -6.48
C GLU A 18 -9.87 15.44 -6.85
N GLY A 19 -9.32 14.27 -6.45
CA GLY A 19 -10.09 13.03 -6.38
C GLY A 19 -9.87 11.97 -7.45
N ASP A 20 -8.93 12.09 -8.38
CA ASP A 20 -8.68 11.03 -9.38
C ASP A 20 -7.54 10.08 -8.94
N HIS A 21 -7.61 9.60 -7.70
CA HIS A 21 -6.81 8.45 -7.30
C HIS A 21 -7.37 7.22 -8.02
N CYS A 22 -6.51 6.50 -8.76
CA CYS A 22 -6.90 5.29 -9.47
C CYS A 22 -7.66 4.34 -8.52
N THR A 23 -8.97 4.24 -8.69
CA THR A 23 -9.81 3.39 -7.85
C THR A 23 -9.54 1.92 -8.16
N LEU A 24 -9.51 1.09 -7.12
CA LEU A 24 -9.45 -0.37 -7.23
C LEU A 24 -10.84 -1.01 -7.09
N ALA A 25 -11.90 -0.23 -7.23
CA ALA A 25 -13.28 -0.72 -7.17
C ALA A 25 -13.49 -1.86 -8.17
N GLY A 26 -14.16 -2.92 -7.70
CA GLY A 26 -14.41 -4.13 -8.48
C GLY A 26 -13.24 -5.12 -8.54
N ARG A 27 -12.07 -4.79 -7.98
CA ARG A 27 -10.96 -5.73 -7.81
C ARG A 27 -11.04 -6.42 -6.45
N ALA A 28 -10.70 -7.70 -6.40
CA ALA A 28 -10.64 -8.46 -5.17
C ALA A 28 -9.20 -8.91 -4.90
N PHE A 29 -8.76 -8.81 -3.65
CA PHE A 29 -7.44 -9.25 -3.18
C PHE A 29 -7.58 -10.16 -1.98
N HIS A 30 -6.77 -11.21 -1.94
CA HIS A 30 -6.66 -12.11 -0.80
C HIS A 30 -5.22 -12.15 -0.31
N LEU A 31 -4.97 -11.73 0.93
CA LEU A 31 -3.63 -11.57 1.49
C LEU A 31 -3.31 -12.74 2.43
N ILE A 32 -2.31 -13.54 2.11
CA ILE A 32 -1.83 -14.64 2.97
C ILE A 32 -0.83 -14.09 3.98
N GLY A 33 -1.11 -14.25 5.27
CA GLY A 33 -0.36 -13.64 6.37
C GLY A 33 -0.78 -12.18 6.62
N ILE A 34 -2.09 -11.90 6.53
CA ILE A 34 -2.67 -10.54 6.57
C ILE A 34 -2.42 -9.81 7.89
N GLY A 35 -2.24 -10.54 9.01
CA GLY A 35 -1.93 -9.97 10.33
C GLY A 35 -0.50 -9.46 10.49
N GLY A 36 0.39 -9.81 9.56
CA GLY A 36 1.77 -9.29 9.57
C GLY A 36 1.82 -7.78 9.34
N ALA A 37 2.76 -7.08 10.03
CA ALA A 37 2.84 -5.62 10.05
C ALA A 37 2.82 -4.96 8.65
N GLY A 38 3.60 -5.48 7.70
CA GLY A 38 3.62 -4.94 6.33
C GLY A 38 2.42 -5.37 5.48
N MET A 39 1.81 -6.54 5.77
CA MET A 39 0.65 -7.03 5.02
C MET A 39 -0.64 -6.33 5.46
N SER A 40 -0.82 -6.09 6.77
CA SER A 40 -1.99 -5.40 7.31
C SER A 40 -2.11 -3.96 6.78
N VAL A 41 -0.98 -3.29 6.61
CA VAL A 41 -0.92 -1.93 6.03
C VAL A 41 -1.33 -1.95 4.56
N VAL A 42 -0.83 -2.89 3.76
CA VAL A 42 -1.21 -3.06 2.35
C VAL A 42 -2.70 -3.37 2.23
N ALA A 43 -3.24 -4.24 3.10
CA ALA A 43 -4.66 -4.57 3.12
C ALA A 43 -5.53 -3.32 3.33
N GLN A 44 -5.17 -2.47 4.31
CA GLN A 44 -5.88 -1.23 4.61
C GLN A 44 -5.85 -0.25 3.41
N LEU A 45 -4.69 -0.06 2.78
CA LEU A 45 -4.58 0.82 1.61
C LEU A 45 -5.37 0.32 0.41
N LEU A 46 -5.35 -0.99 0.12
CA LEU A 46 -6.16 -1.58 -0.95
C LEU A 46 -7.66 -1.39 -0.69
N ALA A 47 -8.10 -1.62 0.55
CA ALA A 47 -9.49 -1.42 0.95
C ALA A 47 -9.89 0.06 0.87
N ALA A 48 -9.06 0.99 1.32
CA ALA A 48 -9.29 2.42 1.22
C ALA A 48 -9.40 2.90 -0.24
N ARG A 49 -8.75 2.20 -1.19
CA ARG A 49 -8.89 2.40 -2.64
C ARG A 49 -10.12 1.74 -3.25
N GLY A 50 -11.02 1.17 -2.43
CA GLY A 50 -12.28 0.56 -2.86
C GLY A 50 -12.17 -0.88 -3.32
N ALA A 51 -11.03 -1.56 -3.12
CA ALA A 51 -10.90 -2.98 -3.39
C ALA A 51 -11.67 -3.82 -2.36
N GLN A 52 -12.17 -4.97 -2.79
CA GLN A 52 -12.63 -6.02 -1.88
C GLN A 52 -11.40 -6.74 -1.33
N VAL A 53 -11.20 -6.72 -0.01
CA VAL A 53 -10.03 -7.31 0.62
C VAL A 53 -10.43 -8.40 1.59
N SER A 54 -9.76 -9.54 1.48
CA SER A 54 -9.81 -10.64 2.43
C SER A 54 -8.41 -11.15 2.73
N GLY A 55 -8.26 -11.96 3.73
CA GLY A 55 -6.99 -12.63 3.99
C GLY A 55 -7.02 -13.56 5.17
N SER A 56 -5.93 -14.27 5.35
CA SER A 56 -5.75 -15.27 6.40
C SER A 56 -4.46 -15.01 7.18
N ASP A 57 -4.43 -15.46 8.41
CA ASP A 57 -3.19 -15.52 9.19
C ASP A 57 -3.19 -16.76 10.08
N ALA A 58 -2.01 -17.34 10.30
CA ALA A 58 -1.85 -18.48 11.21
C ALA A 58 -2.17 -18.11 12.67
N HIS A 59 -2.04 -16.84 13.02
CA HIS A 59 -2.23 -16.31 14.35
C HIS A 59 -3.15 -15.09 14.32
N GLY A 60 -4.05 -14.98 15.29
CA GLY A 60 -4.76 -13.75 15.58
C GLY A 60 -3.86 -12.70 16.24
N GLY A 61 -4.41 -11.53 16.48
CA GLY A 61 -3.73 -10.47 17.21
C GLY A 61 -4.29 -9.09 16.89
N PRO A 62 -3.82 -8.03 17.56
CA PRO A 62 -4.41 -6.70 17.45
C PRO A 62 -4.51 -6.15 16.02
N ALA A 63 -3.52 -6.40 15.16
CA ALA A 63 -3.57 -5.98 13.76
C ALA A 63 -4.62 -6.77 12.97
N PHE A 64 -4.77 -8.06 13.24
CA PHE A 64 -5.77 -8.92 12.62
C PHE A 64 -7.19 -8.51 13.03
N ASP A 65 -7.41 -8.25 14.33
CA ASP A 65 -8.70 -7.79 14.87
C ASP A 65 -9.08 -6.42 14.30
N HIS A 66 -8.12 -5.49 14.23
CA HIS A 66 -8.33 -4.17 13.64
C HIS A 66 -8.77 -4.22 12.17
N LEU A 67 -8.23 -5.16 11.39
CA LEU A 67 -8.66 -5.34 9.99
C LEU A 67 -10.14 -5.77 9.90
N ALA A 68 -10.58 -6.64 10.79
CA ALA A 68 -11.98 -7.05 10.87
C ALA A 68 -12.90 -5.86 11.23
N ASP A 69 -12.48 -4.99 12.16
CA ASP A 69 -13.20 -3.76 12.51
C ASP A 69 -13.32 -2.79 11.32
N LEU A 70 -12.35 -2.81 10.41
CA LEU A 70 -12.39 -2.05 9.14
C LEU A 70 -13.25 -2.71 8.05
N GLY A 71 -13.93 -3.83 8.34
CA GLY A 71 -14.78 -4.55 7.39
C GLY A 71 -14.00 -5.44 6.40
N ILE A 72 -12.71 -5.69 6.64
CA ILE A 72 -11.90 -6.63 5.86
C ILE A 72 -12.19 -8.05 6.36
N THR A 73 -12.49 -8.96 5.44
CA THR A 73 -12.76 -10.36 5.80
C THR A 73 -11.47 -11.07 6.20
N THR A 74 -11.39 -11.50 7.46
CA THR A 74 -10.21 -12.17 8.01
C THR A 74 -10.52 -13.63 8.41
N HIS A 75 -9.58 -14.54 8.15
CA HIS A 75 -9.67 -15.95 8.46
C HIS A 75 -8.50 -16.38 9.34
N LEU A 76 -8.78 -16.98 10.50
CA LEU A 76 -7.76 -17.56 11.35
C LEU A 76 -7.39 -18.96 10.84
N GLY A 77 -6.09 -19.18 10.61
CA GLY A 77 -5.59 -20.37 9.93
C GLY A 77 -5.62 -20.25 8.40
N HIS A 78 -4.82 -21.09 7.75
CA HIS A 78 -4.71 -21.16 6.31
C HIS A 78 -5.51 -22.35 5.77
N ASP A 79 -6.49 -22.10 4.91
CA ASP A 79 -7.28 -23.12 4.23
C ASP A 79 -7.54 -22.72 2.78
N ALA A 80 -7.48 -23.67 1.86
CA ALA A 80 -7.76 -23.46 0.44
C ALA A 80 -9.15 -22.82 0.19
N ALA A 81 -10.12 -23.10 1.09
CA ALA A 81 -11.47 -22.55 1.01
C ALA A 81 -11.54 -21.06 1.33
N ASN A 82 -10.53 -20.48 1.98
CA ASN A 82 -10.48 -19.04 2.29
C ASN A 82 -10.24 -18.19 1.03
N VAL A 83 -9.69 -18.77 -0.04
CA VAL A 83 -9.32 -18.03 -1.25
C VAL A 83 -10.54 -17.78 -2.13
N PRO A 84 -10.97 -16.51 -2.34
CA PRO A 84 -12.06 -16.20 -3.25
C PRO A 84 -11.72 -16.56 -4.71
N GLU A 85 -12.69 -17.05 -5.48
CA GLU A 85 -12.45 -17.56 -6.84
C GLU A 85 -11.85 -16.55 -7.83
N ARG A 86 -12.13 -15.27 -7.65
CA ARG A 86 -11.73 -14.19 -8.57
C ARG A 86 -10.84 -13.14 -7.91
N SER A 87 -10.03 -13.54 -6.93
CA SER A 87 -9.10 -12.63 -6.26
C SER A 87 -7.69 -12.72 -6.83
N THR A 88 -6.97 -11.61 -6.78
CA THR A 88 -5.51 -11.60 -6.86
C THR A 88 -4.96 -11.98 -5.48
N VAL A 89 -4.12 -13.01 -5.43
CA VAL A 89 -3.52 -13.46 -4.16
C VAL A 89 -2.23 -12.70 -3.90
N VAL A 90 -2.11 -12.13 -2.70
CA VAL A 90 -0.94 -11.36 -2.28
C VAL A 90 -0.14 -12.15 -1.26
N VAL A 91 1.16 -12.29 -1.51
CA VAL A 91 2.08 -13.03 -0.64
C VAL A 91 3.27 -12.18 -0.22
N SER A 92 3.88 -12.53 0.90
CA SER A 92 5.21 -12.06 1.29
C SER A 92 6.24 -13.18 1.14
N THR A 93 7.52 -12.83 1.25
CA THR A 93 8.62 -13.81 1.24
C THR A 93 8.56 -14.85 2.36
N ALA A 94 7.79 -14.59 3.42
CA ALA A 94 7.60 -15.52 4.54
C ALA A 94 6.64 -16.68 4.20
N ILE A 95 5.83 -16.57 3.15
CA ILE A 95 4.85 -17.57 2.79
C ILE A 95 5.54 -18.73 2.05
N LYS A 96 5.42 -19.92 2.62
CA LYS A 96 6.01 -21.13 2.05
C LYS A 96 5.19 -21.63 0.87
N GLU A 97 5.86 -22.28 -0.10
CA GLU A 97 5.22 -22.93 -1.24
C GLU A 97 4.19 -24.02 -0.85
N THR A 98 4.33 -24.57 0.35
CA THR A 98 3.42 -25.58 0.90
C THR A 98 2.14 -24.98 1.52
N ASN A 99 1.97 -23.65 1.50
CA ASN A 99 0.77 -23.01 2.02
C ASN A 99 -0.46 -23.43 1.18
N PRO A 100 -1.55 -23.92 1.78
CA PRO A 100 -2.70 -24.46 1.07
C PRO A 100 -3.42 -23.41 0.21
N GLU A 101 -3.44 -22.15 0.65
CA GLU A 101 -4.07 -21.06 -0.10
C GLU A 101 -3.24 -20.67 -1.33
N LEU A 102 -1.91 -20.62 -1.20
CA LEU A 102 -1.03 -20.38 -2.34
C LEU A 102 -1.11 -21.52 -3.37
N ALA A 103 -1.13 -22.78 -2.90
CA ALA A 103 -1.30 -23.94 -3.77
C ALA A 103 -2.64 -23.90 -4.52
N GLU A 104 -3.72 -23.53 -3.83
CA GLU A 104 -5.05 -23.42 -4.43
C GLU A 104 -5.15 -22.30 -5.47
N ALA A 105 -4.59 -21.12 -5.16
CA ALA A 105 -4.52 -19.99 -6.10
C ALA A 105 -3.81 -20.40 -7.40
N ARG A 106 -2.68 -21.10 -7.28
CA ARG A 106 -1.94 -21.61 -8.44
C ARG A 106 -2.71 -22.66 -9.21
N ARG A 107 -3.38 -23.59 -8.51
CA ARG A 107 -4.22 -24.62 -9.14
C ARG A 107 -5.36 -24.00 -9.96
N ARG A 108 -5.91 -22.89 -9.49
CA ARG A 108 -6.98 -22.13 -10.19
C ARG A 108 -6.46 -21.20 -11.27
N GLY A 109 -5.13 -21.02 -11.40
CA GLY A 109 -4.52 -20.07 -12.32
C GLY A 109 -4.78 -18.60 -11.97
N GLN A 110 -4.99 -18.31 -10.67
CA GLN A 110 -5.20 -16.95 -10.20
C GLN A 110 -3.87 -16.19 -10.19
N ASP A 111 -3.95 -14.87 -10.36
CA ASP A 111 -2.79 -14.00 -10.23
C ASP A 111 -2.24 -14.04 -8.79
N VAL A 112 -0.96 -14.33 -8.67
CA VAL A 112 -0.22 -14.28 -7.40
C VAL A 112 0.82 -13.19 -7.51
N ILE A 113 0.74 -12.18 -6.65
CA ILE A 113 1.66 -11.04 -6.64
C ILE A 113 2.35 -10.90 -5.27
N HIS A 114 3.53 -10.31 -5.29
CA HIS A 114 4.21 -9.97 -4.05
C HIS A 114 3.60 -8.72 -3.40
N ARG A 115 3.70 -8.60 -2.06
CA ARG A 115 3.18 -7.45 -1.30
C ARG A 115 3.67 -6.10 -1.80
N SER A 116 4.91 -6.02 -2.32
CA SER A 116 5.45 -4.80 -2.91
C SER A 116 4.71 -4.38 -4.19
N GLN A 117 4.29 -5.35 -5.01
CA GLN A 117 3.48 -5.08 -6.19
C GLN A 117 2.07 -4.60 -5.80
N ALA A 118 1.49 -5.19 -4.75
CA ALA A 118 0.22 -4.74 -4.20
C ALA A 118 0.31 -3.31 -3.63
N LEU A 119 1.42 -2.98 -2.94
CA LEU A 119 1.69 -1.62 -2.47
C LEU A 119 1.83 -0.65 -3.65
N ALA A 120 2.54 -1.05 -4.73
CA ALA A 120 2.66 -0.23 -5.93
C ALA A 120 1.30 0.03 -6.61
N LEU A 121 0.40 -0.94 -6.62
CA LEU A 121 -0.97 -0.74 -7.10
C LEU A 121 -1.72 0.27 -6.22
N ALA A 122 -1.58 0.16 -4.90
CA ALA A 122 -2.16 1.12 -3.96
C ALA A 122 -1.53 2.51 -4.05
N ALA A 123 -0.30 2.64 -4.54
CA ALA A 123 0.44 3.89 -4.72
C ALA A 123 0.16 4.60 -6.05
N GLN A 124 -0.56 3.99 -6.98
CA GLN A 124 -0.81 4.59 -8.30
C GLN A 124 -1.44 5.98 -8.20
N GLY A 125 -0.87 6.95 -8.91
CA GLY A 125 -1.30 8.34 -8.89
C GLY A 125 -0.81 9.17 -7.70
N LEU A 126 0.04 8.59 -6.82
CA LEU A 126 0.66 9.29 -5.70
C LEU A 126 2.17 9.46 -5.92
N ASP A 127 2.72 10.53 -5.35
CA ASP A 127 4.16 10.76 -5.26
C ASP A 127 4.74 9.85 -4.18
N PHE A 128 5.45 8.80 -4.58
CA PHE A 128 5.93 7.77 -3.69
C PHE A 128 7.23 8.21 -2.98
N VAL A 129 7.18 8.35 -1.66
CA VAL A 129 8.32 8.67 -0.79
C VAL A 129 8.75 7.41 -0.06
N ALA A 130 9.82 6.79 -0.53
CA ALA A 130 10.35 5.55 0.04
C ALA A 130 11.44 5.85 1.08
N VAL A 131 11.25 5.41 2.33
CA VAL A 131 12.26 5.51 3.39
C VAL A 131 13.04 4.21 3.46
N ALA A 132 14.28 4.23 3.01
CA ALA A 132 15.20 3.08 3.00
C ALA A 132 16.23 3.17 4.11
N GLY A 133 16.79 2.04 4.52
CA GLY A 133 17.87 1.94 5.50
C GLY A 133 17.85 0.65 6.30
N ALA A 134 18.98 0.27 6.88
CA ALA A 134 19.08 -0.91 7.72
C ALA A 134 18.27 -0.77 9.02
N HIS A 135 18.29 0.43 9.62
CA HIS A 135 17.60 0.77 10.86
C HIS A 135 16.88 2.11 10.74
N GLY A 136 15.89 2.34 11.61
CA GLY A 136 15.19 3.62 11.74
C GLY A 136 14.12 3.91 10.69
N LYS A 137 13.85 3.00 9.74
CA LYS A 137 12.82 3.20 8.70
C LYS A 137 11.47 3.60 9.29
N THR A 138 10.92 2.77 10.18
CA THR A 138 9.62 3.01 10.84
C THR A 138 9.57 4.36 11.57
N THR A 139 10.64 4.68 12.31
CA THR A 139 10.72 5.97 13.03
C THR A 139 10.75 7.15 12.07
N THR A 140 11.61 7.09 11.05
CA THR A 140 11.74 8.18 10.07
C THR A 140 10.48 8.36 9.24
N SER A 141 9.87 7.27 8.79
CA SER A 141 8.60 7.31 8.07
C SER A 141 7.47 7.88 8.92
N GLY A 142 7.41 7.48 10.20
CA GLY A 142 6.44 7.99 11.15
C GLY A 142 6.58 9.49 11.39
N MET A 143 7.80 9.96 11.64
CA MET A 143 8.09 11.39 11.81
C MET A 143 7.75 12.20 10.56
N LEU A 144 8.03 11.66 9.38
CA LEU A 144 7.72 12.33 8.11
C LEU A 144 6.20 12.40 7.88
N ALA A 145 5.48 11.31 8.11
CA ALA A 145 4.02 11.29 7.99
C ALA A 145 3.36 12.27 8.96
N GLU A 146 3.82 12.30 10.22
CA GLU A 146 3.35 13.25 11.24
C GLU A 146 3.63 14.69 10.82
N ALA A 147 4.85 15.02 10.43
CA ALA A 147 5.24 16.37 10.00
C ALA A 147 4.42 16.86 8.79
N LEU A 148 4.16 16.00 7.81
CA LEU A 148 3.35 16.33 6.65
C LEU A 148 1.87 16.53 7.04
N THR A 149 1.36 15.73 7.98
CA THR A 149 -0.01 15.87 8.51
C THR A 149 -0.17 17.19 9.27
N GLU A 150 0.76 17.52 10.16
CA GLU A 150 0.79 18.80 10.91
C GLU A 150 0.92 20.02 9.96
N ALA A 151 1.62 19.85 8.84
CA ALA A 151 1.71 20.87 7.79
C ALA A 151 0.42 20.99 6.95
N GLY A 152 -0.62 20.19 7.21
CA GLY A 152 -1.89 20.20 6.47
C GLY A 152 -1.82 19.57 5.09
N ALA A 153 -0.79 18.74 4.81
CA ALA A 153 -0.61 18.10 3.50
C ALA A 153 -1.42 16.81 3.33
N ASP A 154 -2.01 16.27 4.40
CA ASP A 154 -2.78 15.02 4.44
C ASP A 154 -2.16 13.89 3.59
N PRO A 155 -0.94 13.43 3.92
CA PRO A 155 -0.25 12.40 3.14
C PRO A 155 -0.91 11.03 3.31
N SER A 156 -0.87 10.20 2.28
CA SER A 156 -1.03 8.76 2.47
C SER A 156 0.22 8.19 3.12
N PHE A 157 0.10 7.15 3.94
CA PHE A 157 1.26 6.46 4.47
C PHE A 157 1.04 4.96 4.70
N ALA A 158 2.14 4.21 4.61
CA ALA A 158 2.22 2.76 4.75
C ALA A 158 3.44 2.40 5.62
N ILE A 159 3.25 2.33 6.94
CA ILE A 159 4.31 2.19 7.93
C ILE A 159 4.06 0.91 8.73
N GLY A 160 5.08 0.07 8.87
CA GLY A 160 4.98 -1.24 9.53
C GLY A 160 4.77 -1.19 11.05
N GLY A 161 4.40 -0.05 11.61
CA GLY A 161 4.08 0.16 13.01
C GLY A 161 3.04 1.26 13.18
N VAL A 162 2.45 1.36 14.36
CA VAL A 162 1.51 2.44 14.69
C VAL A 162 2.27 3.74 14.93
N VAL A 163 1.95 4.77 14.15
CA VAL A 163 2.41 6.14 14.41
C VAL A 163 1.56 6.70 15.55
N ARG A 164 2.14 6.86 16.73
CA ARG A 164 1.39 7.17 17.96
C ARG A 164 0.52 8.43 17.85
N ALA A 165 1.03 9.48 17.24
CA ALA A 165 0.31 10.73 17.06
C ALA A 165 -0.90 10.59 16.12
N LEU A 166 -0.84 9.65 15.15
CA LEU A 166 -1.87 9.43 14.15
C LEU A 166 -2.77 8.22 14.47
N GLY A 167 -2.39 7.40 15.48
CA GLY A 167 -3.16 6.25 15.94
C GLY A 167 -3.20 5.05 15.00
N THR A 168 -2.50 5.12 13.85
CA THR A 168 -2.52 4.08 12.81
C THR A 168 -1.16 3.97 12.12
N GLY A 169 -0.91 2.83 11.44
CA GLY A 169 0.25 2.64 10.54
C GLY A 169 -0.11 2.79 9.07
N ALA A 170 -1.40 2.92 8.73
CA ALA A 170 -1.86 3.08 7.36
C ALA A 170 -2.94 4.15 7.28
N HIS A 171 -2.84 5.00 6.26
CA HIS A 171 -3.82 6.04 5.95
C HIS A 171 -3.82 6.32 4.45
N LEU A 172 -4.98 6.52 3.87
CA LEU A 172 -5.14 7.07 2.53
C LEU A 172 -5.58 8.52 2.68
N GLY A 173 -4.62 9.43 2.52
CA GLY A 173 -4.86 10.88 2.56
C GLY A 173 -5.35 11.42 1.22
N SER A 174 -5.80 12.68 1.24
CA SER A 174 -6.21 13.44 0.05
C SER A 174 -5.01 14.13 -0.63
N GLY A 175 -3.86 14.18 0.03
CA GLY A 175 -2.64 14.78 -0.52
C GLY A 175 -1.93 13.88 -1.54
N PRO A 176 -1.00 14.45 -2.31
CA PRO A 176 -0.34 13.73 -3.39
C PRO A 176 0.72 12.72 -2.93
N ALA A 177 1.21 12.81 -1.71
CA ALA A 177 2.33 12.00 -1.23
C ALA A 177 1.86 10.67 -0.61
N LEU A 178 2.60 9.59 -0.89
CA LEU A 178 2.57 8.33 -0.13
C LEU A 178 3.92 8.09 0.53
N VAL A 179 3.98 8.12 1.86
CA VAL A 179 5.17 7.77 2.64
C VAL A 179 5.14 6.28 2.96
N ALA A 180 6.16 5.54 2.57
CA ALA A 180 6.25 4.11 2.87
C ALA A 180 7.67 3.67 3.20
N GLU A 181 7.77 2.58 3.97
CA GLU A 181 9.04 1.92 4.22
C GLU A 181 9.48 1.13 2.98
N ALA A 182 10.69 1.41 2.49
CA ALA A 182 11.32 0.58 1.47
C ALA A 182 12.03 -0.60 2.14
N ASP A 183 11.55 -1.79 1.86
CA ASP A 183 12.34 -3.00 2.00
C ASP A 183 13.03 -3.36 0.67
N GLU A 184 13.82 -4.41 0.66
CA GLU A 184 14.58 -4.84 -0.53
C GLU A 184 13.67 -5.09 -1.75
N SER A 185 12.41 -5.44 -1.53
CA SER A 185 11.44 -5.71 -2.59
C SER A 185 10.84 -4.45 -3.22
N VAL A 186 10.83 -3.32 -2.51
CA VAL A 186 10.32 -2.02 -3.02
C VAL A 186 11.36 -1.34 -3.92
N THR A 187 12.64 -1.59 -3.71
CA THR A 187 13.74 -0.99 -4.49
C THR A 187 13.61 -1.30 -5.99
N ALA A 188 13.10 -2.48 -6.35
CA ALA A 188 12.87 -2.88 -7.74
C ALA A 188 11.77 -2.05 -8.45
N LEU A 189 10.80 -1.51 -7.71
CA LEU A 189 9.68 -0.74 -8.26
C LEU A 189 10.06 0.71 -8.58
N VAL A 190 10.93 1.31 -7.78
CA VAL A 190 11.38 2.70 -7.97
C VAL A 190 12.23 2.84 -9.23
N THR A 191 12.93 1.79 -9.64
CA THR A 191 13.78 1.79 -10.85
C THR A 191 12.96 1.75 -12.14
N THR A 192 11.77 1.17 -12.13
CA THR A 192 10.92 1.00 -13.33
C THR A 192 10.14 2.26 -13.71
N THR A 193 9.96 3.21 -12.78
CA THR A 193 9.15 4.42 -13.02
C THR A 193 9.95 5.57 -13.65
N ARG A 194 11.28 5.43 -13.84
CA ARG A 194 12.16 6.46 -14.43
C ARG A 194 12.40 6.35 -15.94
N GLU A 195 11.88 5.32 -16.60
CA GLU A 195 12.07 5.09 -18.03
C GLU A 195 10.74 5.20 -18.81
N LYS A 196 10.07 6.35 -18.73
CA LYS A 196 9.08 6.74 -19.76
C LYS A 196 8.96 8.26 -19.85
#